data_9ccfce8eaedc5aa8b63a507a2779a29e
#
_entry.id   9ccfce8eaedc5aa8b63a507a2779a29e
#
_cell.length_a   1.000
_cell.length_b   1.000
_cell.length_c   1.000
_cell.angle_alpha   90.00
_cell.angle_beta   90.00
_cell.angle_gamma   90.00
#
_symmetry.space_group_name_H-M   'P 1'
#
loop_
_entity.id
_entity.type
_entity.pdbx_description
1 polymer ?
#
loop_
_entity_poly.entity_id
_entity_poly.type
_entity_poly.pdbx_seq_one_letter_code
_entity_poly.pdbx_strand_id
1 'polypeptide(L)'
;MVAKDQKPILVKNSDEGLIIKKISKSFSGRPVVREVEFQFKCGEAIGLLGPNGSGKTTLFYTIIGLIKPDSGSIILDGEDITDLPIYKRSKNGIGYLPQEASIFRGLTVEDNIKAILEILEEDKQKVEEEIDHLLKEFDIDHLRRTPALSLSGGERRRVEIARCLASHPKYILLDEPFAGIDPIAVGEIRELVSHLKERGVGVLITDHNVRETLTLIDRAVLIHEGSVLIEGEPNDIVGNEDVRKVYLGDRFSI
;
A
#
# COMPACT_ATOMS: atom_id res chain seq x y z
N MET A 1 -13.36 35.06 -11.75
CA MET A 1 -14.43 34.17 -12.21
C MET A 1 -14.24 32.87 -11.52
N VAL A 2 -15.16 32.53 -10.63
CA VAL A 2 -15.09 31.41 -9.71
C VAL A 2 -15.20 30.09 -10.48
N ALA A 3 -14.22 29.18 -10.33
CA ALA A 3 -14.29 27.84 -10.89
C ALA A 3 -15.47 27.08 -10.25
N LYS A 4 -16.32 26.56 -11.12
CA LYS A 4 -17.52 25.79 -10.76
C LYS A 4 -17.13 24.47 -10.12
N ASP A 5 -17.79 24.20 -9.01
CA ASP A 5 -17.97 22.93 -8.31
C ASP A 5 -17.84 21.68 -9.20
N GLN A 6 -16.68 21.05 -9.19
CA GLN A 6 -16.62 19.62 -9.42
C GLN A 6 -16.90 18.95 -8.07
N LYS A 7 -18.16 18.53 -7.89
CA LYS A 7 -18.55 17.69 -6.76
C LYS A 7 -17.69 16.43 -6.77
N PRO A 8 -17.12 16.01 -5.61
CA PRO A 8 -16.53 14.70 -5.49
C PRO A 8 -17.56 13.65 -5.92
N ILE A 9 -17.13 12.66 -6.66
CA ILE A 9 -17.97 11.53 -7.07
C ILE A 9 -18.44 10.85 -5.79
N LEU A 10 -19.70 11.09 -5.43
CA LEU A 10 -20.35 10.44 -4.29
C LEU A 10 -20.34 8.93 -4.55
N VAL A 11 -19.41 8.24 -3.89
CA VAL A 11 -19.36 6.79 -3.89
C VAL A 11 -20.62 6.29 -3.23
N LYS A 12 -21.38 5.45 -3.96
CA LYS A 12 -22.53 4.73 -3.44
C LYS A 12 -22.12 4.00 -2.17
N ASN A 13 -22.91 4.16 -1.10
CA ASN A 13 -22.82 3.42 0.16
C ASN A 13 -22.74 1.90 -0.10
N SER A 14 -21.53 1.37 -0.21
CA SER A 14 -21.22 -0.01 0.10
C SER A 14 -20.26 0.03 1.27
N ASP A 15 -20.63 -0.58 2.40
CA ASP A 15 -19.76 -0.70 3.57
C ASP A 15 -18.56 -1.64 3.31
N GLU A 16 -18.35 -2.05 2.07
CA GLU A 16 -17.24 -2.90 1.59
C GLU A 16 -16.07 -2.05 1.12
N GLY A 17 -14.90 -2.36 1.59
CA GLY A 17 -13.66 -1.67 1.21
C GLY A 17 -12.88 -1.15 2.41
N LEU A 18 -11.72 -0.57 2.12
CA LEU A 18 -10.97 0.22 3.09
C LEU A 18 -11.33 1.70 2.89
N ILE A 19 -12.01 2.26 3.88
CA ILE A 19 -12.57 3.61 3.83
C ILE A 19 -11.81 4.49 4.82
N ILE A 20 -11.24 5.58 4.32
CA ILE A 20 -10.58 6.64 5.08
C ILE A 20 -11.57 7.79 5.15
N LYS A 21 -12.07 8.14 6.33
CA LYS A 21 -13.16 9.08 6.52
C LYS A 21 -12.72 10.27 7.36
N LYS A 22 -12.50 11.41 6.71
CA LYS A 22 -12.14 12.71 7.32
C LYS A 22 -10.98 12.64 8.33
N ILE A 23 -9.94 11.88 7.98
CA ILE A 23 -8.75 11.75 8.82
C ILE A 23 -8.04 13.08 8.93
N SER A 24 -7.75 13.47 10.18
CA SER A 24 -6.91 14.63 10.49
C SER A 24 -5.81 14.24 11.47
N LYS A 25 -4.62 14.86 11.29
CA LYS A 25 -3.47 14.69 12.16
C LYS A 25 -2.64 15.95 12.25
N SER A 26 -2.27 16.33 13.49
CA SER A 26 -1.39 17.46 13.79
C SER A 26 -0.21 16.98 14.63
N PHE A 27 0.94 17.64 14.47
CA PHE A 27 2.10 17.47 15.35
C PHE A 27 2.49 18.83 15.93
N SER A 28 2.58 18.91 17.25
CA SER A 28 2.92 20.17 17.98
C SER A 28 2.04 21.35 17.53
N GLY A 29 0.75 21.12 17.35
CA GLY A 29 -0.22 22.13 16.92
C GLY A 29 -0.18 22.49 15.42
N ARG A 30 0.70 21.90 14.63
CA ARG A 30 0.76 22.09 13.17
C ARG A 30 -0.03 20.99 12.47
N PRO A 31 -1.10 21.31 11.73
CA PRO A 31 -1.86 20.32 10.99
C PRO A 31 -1.04 19.80 9.81
N VAL A 32 -0.92 18.48 9.69
CA VAL A 32 -0.19 17.77 8.62
C VAL A 32 -1.16 17.05 7.70
N VAL A 33 -2.25 16.49 8.25
CA VAL A 33 -3.35 15.88 7.50
C VAL A 33 -4.63 16.56 7.92
N ARG A 34 -5.49 16.93 6.94
CA ARG A 34 -6.68 17.78 7.15
C ARG A 34 -7.88 17.15 6.45
N GLU A 35 -8.75 16.50 7.22
CA GLU A 35 -10.02 15.91 6.76
C GLU A 35 -9.90 15.10 5.45
N VAL A 36 -8.83 14.31 5.32
CA VAL A 36 -8.63 13.48 4.15
C VAL A 36 -9.66 12.36 4.12
N GLU A 37 -10.31 12.21 2.96
CA GLU A 37 -11.34 11.20 2.72
C GLU A 37 -11.13 10.56 1.35
N PHE A 38 -11.09 9.24 1.31
CA PHE A 38 -11.12 8.40 0.12
C PHE A 38 -11.40 6.96 0.50
N GLN A 39 -11.65 6.11 -0.49
CA GLN A 39 -11.81 4.67 -0.26
C GLN A 39 -11.25 3.88 -1.43
N PHE A 40 -10.95 2.59 -1.20
CA PHE A 40 -10.63 1.65 -2.27
C PHE A 40 -11.08 0.24 -1.92
N LYS A 41 -11.17 -0.62 -2.94
CA LYS A 41 -11.73 -1.96 -2.84
C LYS A 41 -10.68 -3.04 -3.04
N CYS A 42 -11.04 -4.25 -2.69
CA CYS A 42 -10.29 -5.44 -3.08
C CYS A 42 -10.13 -5.50 -4.61
N GLY A 43 -8.93 -5.86 -5.08
CA GLY A 43 -8.59 -5.90 -6.50
C GLY A 43 -8.32 -4.54 -7.17
N GLU A 44 -8.40 -3.43 -6.43
CA GLU A 44 -8.07 -2.09 -6.91
C GLU A 44 -6.67 -1.68 -6.45
N ALA A 45 -5.88 -1.08 -7.35
CA ALA A 45 -4.63 -0.44 -6.99
C ALA A 45 -4.79 1.08 -7.01
N ILE A 46 -4.51 1.74 -5.89
CA ILE A 46 -4.54 3.20 -5.83
C ILE A 46 -3.20 3.79 -5.40
N GLY A 47 -2.87 4.96 -5.96
CA GLY A 47 -1.67 5.73 -5.62
C GLY A 47 -2.00 6.87 -4.66
N LEU A 48 -1.26 6.97 -3.56
CA LEU A 48 -1.27 8.14 -2.69
C LEU A 48 -0.11 9.05 -3.08
N LEU A 49 -0.41 10.08 -3.88
CA LEU A 49 0.57 10.94 -4.52
C LEU A 49 0.59 12.34 -3.90
N GLY A 50 1.63 13.11 -4.22
CA GLY A 50 1.75 14.52 -3.80
C GLY A 50 3.20 14.91 -3.50
N PRO A 51 3.49 16.21 -3.39
CA PRO A 51 4.83 16.71 -3.12
C PRO A 51 5.36 16.30 -1.74
N ASN A 52 6.67 16.48 -1.53
CA ASN A 52 7.29 16.24 -0.22
C ASN A 52 6.65 17.15 0.83
N GLY A 53 6.39 16.60 2.02
CA GLY A 53 5.77 17.34 3.13
C GLY A 53 4.26 17.53 3.00
N SER A 54 3.58 16.99 1.97
CA SER A 54 2.13 17.11 1.81
C SER A 54 1.30 16.29 2.80
N GLY A 55 1.92 15.40 3.60
CA GLY A 55 1.22 14.58 4.59
C GLY A 55 1.03 13.11 4.21
N LYS A 56 1.50 12.66 3.03
CA LYS A 56 1.36 11.26 2.54
C LYS A 56 1.81 10.21 3.56
N THR A 57 3.06 10.29 4.00
CA THR A 57 3.64 9.32 4.95
C THR A 57 2.87 9.30 6.27
N THR A 58 2.44 10.46 6.77
CA THR A 58 1.63 10.55 7.99
C THR A 58 0.29 9.85 7.80
N LEU A 59 -0.39 10.11 6.70
CA LEU A 59 -1.67 9.47 6.36
C LEU A 59 -1.50 7.97 6.17
N PHE A 60 -0.50 7.56 5.41
CA PHE A 60 -0.16 6.16 5.17
C PHE A 60 0.09 5.42 6.49
N TYR A 61 0.91 5.98 7.38
CA TYR A 61 1.17 5.40 8.71
C TYR A 61 -0.04 5.45 9.64
N THR A 62 -0.96 6.38 9.42
CA THR A 62 -2.24 6.39 10.11
C THR A 62 -3.12 5.22 9.64
N ILE A 63 -3.13 4.92 8.34
CA ILE A 63 -3.92 3.81 7.78
C ILE A 63 -3.40 2.45 8.28
N ILE A 64 -2.09 2.24 8.37
CA ILE A 64 -1.54 0.98 8.89
C ILE A 64 -1.56 0.87 10.43
N GLY A 65 -1.86 1.96 11.15
CA GLY A 65 -1.98 1.97 12.61
C GLY A 65 -0.69 2.19 13.38
N LEU A 66 0.32 2.80 12.74
CA LEU A 66 1.55 3.30 13.41
C LEU A 66 1.35 4.69 14.02
N ILE A 67 0.45 5.50 13.44
CA ILE A 67 0.11 6.83 13.94
C ILE A 67 -1.38 6.84 14.23
N LYS A 68 -1.77 7.31 15.43
CA LYS A 68 -3.17 7.53 15.78
C LYS A 68 -3.65 8.86 15.18
N PRO A 69 -4.79 8.91 14.47
CA PRO A 69 -5.38 10.17 14.00
C PRO A 69 -5.89 11.00 15.19
N ASP A 70 -6.01 12.30 14.98
CA ASP A 70 -6.61 13.21 15.97
C ASP A 70 -8.13 13.24 15.81
N SER A 71 -8.63 13.02 14.57
CA SER A 71 -10.06 12.88 14.27
C SER A 71 -10.27 12.09 12.97
N GLY A 72 -11.52 11.72 12.70
CA GLY A 72 -11.91 10.89 11.57
C GLY A 72 -11.91 9.40 11.92
N SER A 73 -12.20 8.55 10.94
CA SER A 73 -12.25 7.10 11.13
C SER A 73 -11.69 6.34 9.94
N ILE A 74 -11.21 5.11 10.21
CA ILE A 74 -10.74 4.15 9.23
C ILE A 74 -11.62 2.92 9.37
N ILE A 75 -12.34 2.58 8.30
CA ILE A 75 -13.31 1.49 8.29
C ILE A 75 -12.83 0.44 7.30
N LEU A 76 -12.78 -0.80 7.74
CA LEU A 76 -12.40 -1.96 6.94
C LEU A 76 -13.61 -2.90 6.86
N ASP A 77 -14.20 -3.02 5.67
CA ASP A 77 -15.37 -3.87 5.41
C ASP A 77 -16.51 -3.68 6.46
N GLY A 78 -16.79 -2.43 6.81
CA GLY A 78 -17.81 -2.06 7.79
C GLY A 78 -17.35 -2.04 9.25
N GLU A 79 -16.15 -2.53 9.57
CA GLU A 79 -15.60 -2.51 10.92
C GLU A 79 -14.71 -1.28 11.14
N ASP A 80 -14.94 -0.53 12.21
CA ASP A 80 -14.08 0.61 12.60
C ASP A 80 -12.80 0.09 13.24
N ILE A 81 -11.68 0.30 12.53
CA ILE A 81 -10.33 -0.12 12.95
C ILE A 81 -9.47 1.06 13.42
N THR A 82 -10.05 2.25 13.58
CA THR A 82 -9.33 3.50 13.86
C THR A 82 -8.39 3.40 15.05
N ASP A 83 -8.86 2.81 16.14
CA ASP A 83 -8.08 2.67 17.38
C ASP A 83 -7.26 1.37 17.46
N LEU A 84 -7.36 0.51 16.45
CA LEU A 84 -6.61 -0.75 16.44
C LEU A 84 -5.13 -0.51 16.10
N PRO A 85 -4.20 -1.08 16.89
CA PRO A 85 -2.77 -1.04 16.57
C PRO A 85 -2.46 -1.93 15.35
N ILE A 86 -1.31 -1.68 14.73
CA ILE A 86 -0.85 -2.35 13.49
C ILE A 86 -1.05 -3.88 13.50
N TYR A 87 -0.68 -4.57 14.58
CA TYR A 87 -0.77 -6.03 14.65
C TYR A 87 -2.23 -6.55 14.63
N LYS A 88 -3.20 -5.76 15.16
CA LYS A 88 -4.62 -6.10 15.06
C LYS A 88 -5.17 -5.81 13.66
N ARG A 89 -4.75 -4.69 13.04
CA ARG A 89 -5.10 -4.39 11.65
C ARG A 89 -4.57 -5.46 10.69
N SER A 90 -3.36 -5.97 10.95
CA SER A 90 -2.81 -7.08 10.18
C SER A 90 -3.67 -8.35 10.29
N LYS A 91 -4.14 -8.70 11.50
CA LYS A 91 -5.08 -9.83 11.69
C LYS A 91 -6.44 -9.61 11.01
N ASN A 92 -6.85 -8.35 10.82
CA ASN A 92 -8.10 -8.00 10.12
C ASN A 92 -7.91 -7.93 8.58
N GLY A 93 -6.70 -8.16 8.07
CA GLY A 93 -6.43 -8.25 6.65
C GLY A 93 -5.71 -7.04 6.03
N ILE A 94 -4.99 -6.24 6.81
CA ILE A 94 -4.11 -5.18 6.28
C ILE A 94 -2.66 -5.64 6.31
N GLY A 95 -2.08 -5.90 5.14
CA GLY A 95 -0.66 -6.16 4.95
C GLY A 95 0.14 -4.86 4.79
N TYR A 96 1.41 -4.88 5.19
CA TYR A 96 2.33 -3.77 5.03
C TYR A 96 3.68 -4.24 4.53
N LEU A 97 4.14 -3.64 3.45
CA LEU A 97 5.47 -3.83 2.89
C LEU A 97 6.23 -2.50 2.96
N PRO A 98 7.14 -2.35 3.92
CA PRO A 98 7.94 -1.14 4.10
C PRO A 98 8.95 -0.92 2.97
N GLN A 99 9.45 0.32 2.87
CA GLN A 99 10.54 0.68 1.98
C GLN A 99 11.83 -0.09 2.30
N GLU A 100 12.17 -0.17 3.59
CA GLU A 100 13.34 -0.93 4.03
C GLU A 100 13.06 -2.43 4.08
N ALA A 101 14.11 -3.22 3.82
CA ALA A 101 14.02 -4.68 3.88
C ALA A 101 13.53 -5.16 5.25
N SER A 102 12.38 -5.84 5.25
CA SER A 102 11.70 -6.32 6.46
C SER A 102 11.98 -7.78 6.78
N ILE A 103 12.78 -8.47 5.94
CA ILE A 103 13.05 -9.90 6.07
C ILE A 103 13.68 -10.27 7.42
N PHE A 104 13.31 -11.39 7.99
CA PHE A 104 13.97 -11.93 9.19
C PHE A 104 15.33 -12.51 8.80
N ARG A 105 16.36 -11.69 8.97
CA ARG A 105 17.72 -11.94 8.47
C ARG A 105 18.37 -13.24 8.95
N GLY A 106 18.01 -13.69 10.17
CA GLY A 106 18.56 -14.92 10.79
C GLY A 106 17.83 -16.19 10.40
N LEU A 107 16.78 -16.11 9.60
CA LEU A 107 15.95 -17.23 9.19
C LEU A 107 16.23 -17.64 7.73
N THR A 108 15.84 -18.86 7.37
CA THR A 108 15.77 -19.30 5.97
C THR A 108 14.58 -18.67 5.25
N VAL A 109 14.49 -18.86 3.93
CA VAL A 109 13.32 -18.44 3.13
C VAL A 109 12.04 -19.09 3.67
N GLU A 110 12.07 -20.42 3.87
CA GLU A 110 10.94 -21.17 4.44
C GLU A 110 10.55 -20.67 5.83
N ASP A 111 11.52 -20.50 6.72
CA ASP A 111 11.26 -20.08 8.10
C ASP A 111 10.69 -18.64 8.16
N ASN A 112 11.02 -17.78 7.20
CA ASN A 112 10.43 -16.44 7.10
C ASN A 112 8.91 -16.50 6.85
N ILE A 113 8.45 -17.41 6.00
CA ILE A 113 7.02 -17.59 5.70
C ILE A 113 6.35 -18.35 6.85
N LYS A 114 6.98 -19.43 7.31
CA LYS A 114 6.51 -20.29 8.40
C LYS A 114 6.22 -19.52 9.68
N ALA A 115 7.10 -18.58 10.05
CA ALA A 115 6.94 -17.77 11.25
C ALA A 115 5.63 -16.95 11.28
N ILE A 116 5.06 -16.61 10.13
CA ILE A 116 3.77 -15.94 10.05
C ILE A 116 2.62 -16.95 10.09
N LEU A 117 2.73 -18.03 9.34
CA LEU A 117 1.69 -19.05 9.25
C LEU A 117 1.43 -19.73 10.60
N GLU A 118 2.46 -20.07 11.36
CA GLU A 118 2.34 -20.70 12.69
C GLU A 118 1.61 -19.82 13.74
N ILE A 119 1.53 -18.49 13.51
CA ILE A 119 0.74 -17.58 14.37
C ILE A 119 -0.75 -17.65 14.04
N LEU A 120 -1.09 -18.06 12.81
CA LEU A 120 -2.44 -17.95 12.25
C LEU A 120 -3.13 -19.32 12.13
N GLU A 121 -2.39 -20.39 11.92
CA GLU A 121 -2.90 -21.74 11.68
C GLU A 121 -2.19 -22.74 12.61
N GLU A 122 -2.96 -23.54 13.34
CA GLU A 122 -2.45 -24.56 14.27
C GLU A 122 -2.17 -25.90 13.58
N ASP A 123 -2.82 -26.15 12.44
CA ASP A 123 -2.64 -27.36 11.66
C ASP A 123 -1.33 -27.33 10.87
N LYS A 124 -0.38 -28.12 11.32
CA LYS A 124 0.96 -28.20 10.70
C LYS A 124 0.94 -28.63 9.24
N GLN A 125 -0.03 -29.48 8.86
CA GLN A 125 -0.12 -29.93 7.47
C GLN A 125 -0.54 -28.75 6.57
N LYS A 126 -1.52 -27.96 6.99
CA LYS A 126 -1.95 -26.77 6.26
C LYS A 126 -0.84 -25.72 6.17
N VAL A 127 -0.08 -25.54 7.26
CA VAL A 127 1.10 -24.65 7.27
C VAL A 127 2.10 -25.07 6.20
N GLU A 128 2.46 -26.35 6.12
CA GLU A 128 3.41 -26.86 5.11
C GLU A 128 2.84 -26.75 3.68
N GLU A 129 1.55 -27.06 3.47
CA GLU A 129 0.89 -26.91 2.18
C GLU A 129 0.90 -25.44 1.69
N GLU A 130 0.66 -24.49 2.59
CA GLU A 130 0.67 -23.05 2.26
C GLU A 130 2.09 -22.54 2.02
N ILE A 131 3.08 -23.01 2.77
CA ILE A 131 4.50 -22.73 2.50
C ILE A 131 4.86 -23.19 1.08
N ASP A 132 4.53 -24.43 0.74
CA ASP A 132 4.80 -25.00 -0.59
C ASP A 132 4.12 -24.20 -1.70
N HIS A 133 2.89 -23.76 -1.45
CA HIS A 133 2.13 -22.93 -2.39
C HIS A 133 2.83 -21.59 -2.62
N LEU A 134 3.13 -20.85 -1.56
CA LEU A 134 3.76 -19.52 -1.66
C LEU A 134 5.16 -19.57 -2.27
N LEU A 135 5.95 -20.59 -1.92
CA LEU A 135 7.30 -20.75 -2.49
C LEU A 135 7.26 -20.97 -4.01
N LYS A 136 6.31 -21.77 -4.51
CA LYS A 136 6.12 -22.02 -5.93
C LYS A 136 5.55 -20.80 -6.65
N GLU A 137 4.55 -20.16 -6.07
CA GLU A 137 3.89 -18.98 -6.62
C GLU A 137 4.87 -17.82 -6.89
N PHE A 138 5.83 -17.62 -5.99
CA PHE A 138 6.85 -16.57 -6.11
C PHE A 138 8.17 -17.03 -6.73
N ASP A 139 8.24 -18.27 -7.26
CA ASP A 139 9.43 -18.85 -7.87
C ASP A 139 10.67 -18.78 -6.97
N ILE A 140 10.47 -19.10 -5.68
CA ILE A 140 11.52 -19.13 -4.64
C ILE A 140 11.67 -20.49 -3.95
N ASP A 141 11.04 -21.55 -4.48
CA ASP A 141 11.12 -22.89 -3.89
C ASP A 141 12.56 -23.44 -3.93
N HIS A 142 13.30 -23.14 -4.98
CA HIS A 142 14.72 -23.51 -5.10
C HIS A 142 15.61 -22.85 -4.03
N LEU A 143 15.14 -21.79 -3.37
CA LEU A 143 15.81 -21.05 -2.30
C LEU A 143 15.31 -21.44 -0.90
N ARG A 144 14.39 -22.39 -0.79
CA ARG A 144 13.68 -22.77 0.44
C ARG A 144 14.56 -22.74 1.70
N ARG A 145 15.73 -23.39 1.63
CA ARG A 145 16.68 -23.51 2.75
C ARG A 145 17.80 -22.47 2.76
N THR A 146 17.77 -21.54 1.82
CA THR A 146 18.78 -20.49 1.73
C THR A 146 18.61 -19.49 2.87
N PRO A 147 19.68 -19.12 3.60
CA PRO A 147 19.61 -18.05 4.58
C PRO A 147 19.22 -16.72 3.95
N ALA A 148 18.31 -15.98 4.57
CA ALA A 148 17.78 -14.73 4.04
C ALA A 148 18.85 -13.66 3.75
N LEU A 149 19.98 -13.69 4.48
CA LEU A 149 21.13 -12.81 4.23
C LEU A 149 21.85 -13.05 2.91
N SER A 150 21.71 -14.24 2.32
CA SER A 150 22.40 -14.63 1.09
C SER A 150 21.60 -14.28 -0.17
N LEU A 151 20.38 -13.78 -0.02
CA LEU A 151 19.47 -13.47 -1.12
C LEU A 151 19.89 -12.18 -1.85
N SER A 152 19.76 -12.17 -3.16
CA SER A 152 19.76 -10.95 -3.98
C SER A 152 18.61 -10.01 -3.60
N GLY A 153 18.63 -8.78 -4.11
CA GLY A 153 17.55 -7.80 -3.85
C GLY A 153 16.19 -8.29 -4.31
N GLY A 154 16.10 -8.80 -5.55
CA GLY A 154 14.86 -9.32 -6.13
C GLY A 154 14.34 -10.58 -5.41
N GLU A 155 15.21 -11.56 -5.13
CA GLU A 155 14.84 -12.76 -4.35
C GLU A 155 14.31 -12.39 -2.96
N ARG A 156 15.00 -11.47 -2.28
CA ARG A 156 14.58 -10.96 -0.97
C ARG A 156 13.19 -10.32 -1.05
N ARG A 157 12.95 -9.51 -2.06
CA ARG A 157 11.64 -8.85 -2.24
C ARG A 157 10.53 -9.87 -2.45
N ARG A 158 10.75 -10.91 -3.25
CA ARG A 158 9.78 -12.01 -3.44
C ARG A 158 9.47 -12.74 -2.14
N VAL A 159 10.49 -12.99 -1.29
CA VAL A 159 10.27 -13.60 0.03
C VAL A 159 9.48 -12.68 0.97
N GLU A 160 9.75 -11.40 0.98
CA GLU A 160 9.00 -10.42 1.80
C GLU A 160 7.52 -10.36 1.40
N ILE A 161 7.24 -10.46 0.11
CA ILE A 161 5.88 -10.48 -0.43
C ILE A 161 5.18 -11.79 -0.07
N ALA A 162 5.82 -12.94 -0.31
CA ALA A 162 5.29 -14.25 0.07
C ALA A 162 4.97 -14.29 1.58
N ARG A 163 5.86 -13.77 2.40
CA ARG A 163 5.64 -13.64 3.84
C ARG A 163 4.46 -12.72 4.19
N CYS A 164 4.31 -11.61 3.47
CA CYS A 164 3.17 -10.70 3.68
C CYS A 164 1.85 -11.40 3.32
N LEU A 165 1.83 -12.15 2.20
CA LEU A 165 0.67 -12.90 1.74
C LEU A 165 0.32 -14.09 2.64
N ALA A 166 1.28 -14.64 3.37
CA ALA A 166 1.03 -15.67 4.37
C ALA A 166 0.02 -15.27 5.46
N SER A 167 -0.21 -13.96 5.65
CA SER A 167 -1.27 -13.45 6.53
C SER A 167 -2.63 -13.30 5.85
N HIS A 168 -2.80 -13.74 4.60
CA HIS A 168 -4.01 -13.62 3.79
C HIS A 168 -4.63 -12.21 3.81
N PRO A 169 -3.83 -11.16 3.49
CA PRO A 169 -4.33 -9.79 3.55
C PRO A 169 -5.37 -9.53 2.47
N LYS A 170 -6.40 -8.74 2.80
CA LYS A 170 -7.36 -8.18 1.85
C LYS A 170 -6.82 -6.92 1.18
N TYR A 171 -5.96 -6.20 1.88
CA TYR A 171 -5.32 -4.95 1.45
C TYR A 171 -3.85 -4.98 1.78
N ILE A 172 -3.01 -4.55 0.84
CA ILE A 172 -1.57 -4.39 1.05
C ILE A 172 -1.18 -2.94 0.80
N LEU A 173 -0.44 -2.37 1.73
CA LEU A 173 0.12 -1.04 1.63
C LEU A 173 1.61 -1.13 1.31
N LEU A 174 2.02 -0.56 0.16
CA LEU A 174 3.39 -0.53 -0.35
C LEU A 174 3.99 0.86 -0.12
N ASP A 175 5.01 0.93 0.72
CA ASP A 175 5.70 2.17 1.06
C ASP A 175 6.94 2.34 0.18
N GLU A 176 6.90 3.29 -0.74
CA GLU A 176 7.97 3.63 -1.68
C GLU A 176 8.60 2.41 -2.38
N PRO A 177 7.80 1.56 -3.05
CA PRO A 177 8.30 0.31 -3.64
C PRO A 177 9.34 0.52 -4.74
N PHE A 178 9.45 1.71 -5.34
CA PHE A 178 10.44 2.06 -6.37
C PHE A 178 11.69 2.74 -5.81
N ALA A 179 11.78 2.98 -4.49
CA ALA A 179 12.91 3.67 -3.92
C ALA A 179 14.20 2.83 -4.00
N GLY A 180 15.23 3.40 -4.63
CA GLY A 180 16.56 2.78 -4.69
C GLY A 180 16.67 1.50 -5.53
N ILE A 181 15.68 1.20 -6.36
CA ILE A 181 15.73 0.05 -7.27
C ILE A 181 16.23 0.44 -8.66
N ASP A 182 16.81 -0.52 -9.36
CA ASP A 182 17.23 -0.35 -10.75
C ASP A 182 16.02 -0.46 -11.73
N PRO A 183 16.16 -0.01 -12.98
CA PRO A 183 15.07 -0.07 -13.97
C PRO A 183 14.55 -1.48 -14.27
N ILE A 184 15.35 -2.52 -14.06
CA ILE A 184 14.93 -3.92 -14.28
C ILE A 184 13.95 -4.33 -13.18
N ALA A 185 14.26 -3.98 -11.93
CA ALA A 185 13.41 -4.28 -10.78
C ALA A 185 12.07 -3.53 -10.80
N VAL A 186 11.93 -2.44 -11.57
CA VAL A 186 10.62 -1.80 -11.81
C VAL A 186 9.62 -2.77 -12.43
N GLY A 187 10.07 -3.63 -13.37
CA GLY A 187 9.24 -4.67 -13.96
C GLY A 187 8.70 -5.66 -12.92
N GLU A 188 9.54 -6.09 -11.98
CA GLU A 188 9.14 -7.01 -10.90
C GLU A 188 8.05 -6.40 -10.00
N ILE A 189 8.12 -5.10 -9.72
CA ILE A 189 7.06 -4.41 -8.94
C ILE A 189 5.75 -4.33 -9.72
N ARG A 190 5.81 -4.13 -11.04
CA ARG A 190 4.60 -4.14 -11.89
C ARG A 190 3.93 -5.50 -11.88
N GLU A 191 4.69 -6.56 -12.11
CA GLU A 191 4.20 -7.94 -12.06
C GLU A 191 3.59 -8.25 -10.68
N LEU A 192 4.26 -7.83 -9.60
CA LEU A 192 3.73 -7.96 -8.25
C LEU A 192 2.37 -7.30 -8.08
N VAL A 193 2.23 -6.01 -8.44
CA VAL A 193 0.97 -5.28 -8.25
C VAL A 193 -0.14 -5.91 -9.10
N SER A 194 0.15 -6.31 -10.35
CA SER A 194 -0.80 -7.04 -11.21
C SER A 194 -1.24 -8.34 -10.54
N HIS A 195 -0.30 -9.13 -10.05
CA HIS A 195 -0.56 -10.39 -9.38
C HIS A 195 -1.44 -10.21 -8.12
N LEU A 196 -1.14 -9.20 -7.28
CA LEU A 196 -1.97 -8.89 -6.12
C LEU A 196 -3.41 -8.53 -6.50
N LYS A 197 -3.60 -7.73 -7.56
CA LYS A 197 -4.92 -7.38 -8.08
C LYS A 197 -5.68 -8.61 -8.59
N GLU A 198 -5.02 -9.50 -9.34
CA GLU A 198 -5.61 -10.76 -9.84
C GLU A 198 -6.05 -11.68 -8.69
N ARG A 199 -5.36 -11.67 -7.57
CA ARG A 199 -5.76 -12.34 -6.33
C ARG A 199 -6.91 -11.64 -5.59
N GLY A 200 -7.40 -10.52 -6.10
CA GLY A 200 -8.44 -9.72 -5.45
C GLY A 200 -7.93 -8.90 -4.25
N VAL A 201 -6.62 -8.71 -4.09
CA VAL A 201 -6.05 -7.88 -3.01
C VAL A 201 -6.08 -6.41 -3.43
N GLY A 202 -6.60 -5.53 -2.57
CA GLY A 202 -6.53 -4.09 -2.76
C GLY A 202 -5.12 -3.57 -2.45
N VAL A 203 -4.59 -2.67 -3.27
CA VAL A 203 -3.22 -2.16 -3.13
C VAL A 203 -3.21 -0.65 -2.98
N LEU A 204 -2.58 -0.14 -1.91
CA LEU A 204 -2.29 1.27 -1.74
C LEU A 204 -0.78 1.50 -1.88
N ILE A 205 -0.39 2.35 -2.82
CA ILE A 205 1.01 2.64 -3.13
C ILE A 205 1.31 4.10 -2.82
N THR A 206 2.39 4.37 -2.09
CA THR A 206 2.98 5.71 -2.01
C THR A 206 4.41 5.65 -2.55
N ASP A 207 4.76 6.58 -3.45
CA ASP A 207 6.10 6.62 -4.03
C ASP A 207 6.45 8.04 -4.52
N HIS A 208 7.73 8.31 -4.65
CA HIS A 208 8.27 9.52 -5.26
C HIS A 208 8.39 9.41 -6.79
N ASN A 209 8.48 8.19 -7.32
CA ASN A 209 8.50 7.93 -8.75
C ASN A 209 7.09 7.95 -9.34
N VAL A 210 6.58 9.15 -9.56
CA VAL A 210 5.20 9.39 -10.02
C VAL A 210 4.90 8.69 -11.33
N ARG A 211 5.85 8.72 -12.28
CA ARG A 211 5.67 8.13 -13.60
C ARG A 211 5.41 6.64 -13.50
N GLU A 212 6.26 5.92 -12.77
CA GLU A 212 6.11 4.48 -12.60
C GLU A 212 4.83 4.15 -11.84
N THR A 213 4.54 4.90 -10.76
CA THR A 213 3.32 4.69 -9.98
C THR A 213 2.06 4.85 -10.82
N LEU A 214 1.95 5.92 -11.63
CA LEU A 214 0.79 6.17 -12.47
C LEU A 214 0.55 5.08 -13.52
N THR A 215 1.57 4.31 -13.90
CA THR A 215 1.40 3.17 -14.84
C THR A 215 0.84 1.90 -14.18
N LEU A 216 0.81 1.84 -12.84
CA LEU A 216 0.42 0.65 -12.07
C LEU A 216 -0.96 0.73 -11.45
N ILE A 217 -1.42 1.94 -11.21
CA ILE A 217 -2.63 2.21 -10.43
C ILE A 217 -3.85 2.40 -11.32
N ASP A 218 -5.01 2.05 -10.79
CA ASP A 218 -6.29 2.32 -11.44
C ASP A 218 -6.75 3.75 -11.17
N ARG A 219 -6.39 4.28 -9.99
CA ARG A 219 -6.80 5.60 -9.52
C ARG A 219 -5.73 6.20 -8.59
N ALA A 220 -5.62 7.53 -8.58
CA ALA A 220 -4.75 8.25 -7.65
C ALA A 220 -5.54 9.20 -6.75
N VAL A 221 -5.05 9.33 -5.52
CA VAL A 221 -5.44 10.37 -4.56
C VAL A 221 -4.23 11.28 -4.36
N LEU A 222 -4.32 12.52 -4.82
CA LEU A 222 -3.23 13.48 -4.72
C LEU A 222 -3.43 14.38 -3.51
N ILE A 223 -2.48 14.33 -2.58
CA ILE A 223 -2.45 15.15 -1.36
C ILE A 223 -1.58 16.37 -1.58
N HIS A 224 -2.14 17.55 -1.28
CA HIS A 224 -1.44 18.82 -1.27
C HIS A 224 -1.80 19.58 0.00
N GLU A 225 -0.80 20.10 0.73
CA GLU A 225 -0.97 20.83 1.99
C GLU A 225 -1.88 20.14 3.02
N GLY A 226 -1.78 18.80 3.09
CA GLY A 226 -2.53 17.97 4.03
C GLY A 226 -3.95 17.61 3.61
N SER A 227 -4.44 18.06 2.49
CA SER A 227 -5.80 17.80 1.98
C SER A 227 -5.78 17.11 0.63
N VAL A 228 -6.87 16.43 0.25
CA VAL A 228 -7.03 15.88 -1.10
C VAL A 228 -7.21 17.05 -2.07
N LEU A 229 -6.30 17.16 -3.03
CA LEU A 229 -6.40 18.14 -4.12
C LEU A 229 -7.29 17.61 -5.25
N ILE A 230 -7.06 16.35 -5.63
CA ILE A 230 -7.82 15.66 -6.68
C ILE A 230 -7.76 14.16 -6.44
N GLU A 231 -8.80 13.47 -6.87
CA GLU A 231 -8.90 12.03 -6.97
C GLU A 231 -9.44 11.69 -8.37
N GLY A 232 -8.80 10.72 -9.05
CA GLY A 232 -9.21 10.34 -10.40
C GLY A 232 -8.27 9.30 -11.02
N GLU A 233 -8.57 8.93 -12.26
CA GLU A 233 -7.71 8.05 -13.05
C GLU A 233 -6.37 8.74 -13.39
N PRO A 234 -5.31 7.98 -13.73
CA PRO A 234 -4.01 8.54 -14.07
C PRO A 234 -4.05 9.68 -15.11
N ASN A 235 -4.89 9.55 -16.13
CA ASN A 235 -5.04 10.57 -17.17
C ASN A 235 -5.67 11.88 -16.64
N ASP A 236 -6.61 11.78 -15.69
CA ASP A 236 -7.22 12.95 -15.05
C ASP A 236 -6.18 13.71 -14.21
N ILE A 237 -5.34 12.98 -13.49
CA ILE A 237 -4.25 13.54 -12.69
C ILE A 237 -3.25 14.30 -13.58
N VAL A 238 -2.80 13.67 -14.67
CA VAL A 238 -1.82 14.27 -15.59
C VAL A 238 -2.40 15.44 -16.38
N GLY A 239 -3.70 15.39 -16.70
CA GLY A 239 -4.41 16.45 -17.42
C GLY A 239 -4.74 17.67 -16.58
N ASN A 240 -4.69 17.58 -15.25
CA ASN A 240 -5.09 18.64 -14.35
C ASN A 240 -4.03 19.75 -14.25
N GLU A 241 -4.41 21.00 -14.53
CA GLU A 241 -3.49 22.15 -14.53
C GLU A 241 -2.92 22.45 -13.14
N ASP A 242 -3.72 22.31 -12.08
CA ASP A 242 -3.26 22.60 -10.72
C ASP A 242 -2.27 21.52 -10.25
N VAL A 243 -2.50 20.26 -10.60
CA VAL A 243 -1.54 19.17 -10.36
C VAL A 243 -0.22 19.42 -11.07
N ARG A 244 -0.26 19.86 -12.33
CA ARG A 244 0.95 20.22 -13.07
C ARG A 244 1.73 21.34 -12.39
N LYS A 245 1.07 22.38 -11.94
CA LYS A 245 1.70 23.54 -11.27
C LYS A 245 2.36 23.16 -9.94
N VAL A 246 1.70 22.32 -9.12
CA VAL A 246 2.16 22.06 -7.74
C VAL A 246 2.99 20.80 -7.60
N TYR A 247 2.95 19.87 -8.58
CA TYR A 247 3.56 18.56 -8.40
C TYR A 247 4.30 18.00 -9.62
N LEU A 248 3.67 17.94 -10.80
CA LEU A 248 4.24 17.24 -11.96
C LEU A 248 5.20 18.09 -12.77
N GLY A 249 4.95 19.41 -12.84
CA GLY A 249 5.62 20.32 -13.77
C GLY A 249 5.04 20.26 -15.21
N ASP A 250 5.26 21.34 -15.97
CA ASP A 250 4.62 21.54 -17.30
C ASP A 250 5.03 20.51 -18.36
N ARG A 251 6.21 19.90 -18.22
CA ARG A 251 6.77 18.96 -19.20
C ARG A 251 6.51 17.48 -18.86
N PHE A 252 5.71 17.20 -17.83
CA PHE A 252 5.45 15.82 -17.45
C PHE A 252 4.56 15.10 -18.48
N SER A 253 4.95 13.87 -18.85
CA SER A 253 4.19 12.90 -19.65
C SER A 253 4.39 11.50 -19.09
N ILE A 254 3.38 10.66 -19.16
CA ILE A 254 3.44 9.22 -18.84
C ILE A 254 4.06 8.48 -20.04
#